data_867a5ab384636e7deca0e29cd76fd869
#
_entry.id   867a5ab384636e7deca0e29cd76fd869
#
_cell.length_a   1.000
_cell.length_b   1.000
_cell.length_c   1.000
_cell.angle_alpha   90.00
_cell.angle_beta   90.00
_cell.angle_gamma   90.00
#
_symmetry.space_group_name_H-M   'P 1'
#
loop_
_entity.id
_entity.type
_entity.pdbx_description
1 polymer ?
#
loop_
_entity_poly.entity_id
_entity_poly.type
_entity_poly.pdbx_seq_one_letter_code
_entity_poly.pdbx_strand_id
1 'polypeptide(L)'
;MEEIHKIQTGISTFDEFSGGLPEKAIYLITGGPGTGKTIFACMYAYFGALKFNEKSMIITTLDSREHILRYMKTFGWDFEKLDNLIIKDLSKIPAAEDFGSSILFNRLMEAVVEAEDEVEKVSRIVLDSATSVISLYTDPIRARRDLIQLTNLLRRTNATTIITNEVISTVHQMEEYLVDGVIRLSLIPKADEFIRMLQISKLRGSNHPMRQIPYKITGKGIELSRQTL
;
A
#
# COMPACT_ATOMS: atom_id res chain seq x y z
N MET A 1 1.84 -28.63 9.44
CA MET A 1 1.34 -27.29 9.16
C MET A 1 2.45 -26.59 8.40
N GLU A 2 2.19 -26.12 7.19
CA GLU A 2 3.17 -25.29 6.48
C GLU A 2 3.41 -24.02 7.29
N GLU A 3 4.67 -23.71 7.49
CA GLU A 3 5.09 -22.49 8.19
C GLU A 3 4.77 -21.29 7.29
N ILE A 4 4.00 -20.33 7.81
CA ILE A 4 3.66 -19.12 7.06
C ILE A 4 4.91 -18.25 7.00
N HIS A 5 5.53 -18.18 5.84
CA HIS A 5 6.65 -17.27 5.60
C HIS A 5 6.19 -15.82 5.69
N LYS A 6 7.04 -14.97 6.27
CA LYS A 6 6.76 -13.54 6.42
C LYS A 6 7.83 -12.70 5.73
N ILE A 7 7.37 -11.70 5.00
CA ILE A 7 8.22 -10.69 4.40
C ILE A 7 8.43 -9.53 5.38
N GLN A 8 9.66 -9.05 5.48
CA GLN A 8 9.96 -7.86 6.28
C GLN A 8 9.56 -6.60 5.50
N THR A 9 8.90 -5.66 6.15
CA THR A 9 8.49 -4.41 5.49
C THR A 9 9.67 -3.46 5.26
N GLY A 10 10.75 -3.63 6.03
CA GLY A 10 11.88 -2.71 6.07
C GLY A 10 11.65 -1.52 7.03
N ILE A 11 10.45 -1.41 7.61
CA ILE A 11 10.14 -0.50 8.70
C ILE A 11 10.47 -1.24 9.99
N SER A 12 11.73 -1.11 10.47
CA SER A 12 12.26 -1.98 11.54
C SER A 12 11.37 -2.04 12.79
N THR A 13 10.84 -0.91 13.20
CA THR A 13 9.95 -0.84 14.38
C THR A 13 8.59 -1.51 14.14
N PHE A 14 8.08 -1.50 12.92
CA PHE A 14 6.87 -2.25 12.54
C PHE A 14 7.17 -3.76 12.49
N ASP A 15 8.30 -4.14 11.91
CA ASP A 15 8.71 -5.54 11.79
C ASP A 15 8.99 -6.17 13.16
N GLU A 16 9.60 -5.42 14.10
CA GLU A 16 9.75 -5.82 15.50
C GLU A 16 8.38 -6.08 16.17
N PHE A 17 7.38 -5.27 15.83
CA PHE A 17 6.05 -5.36 16.42
C PHE A 17 5.18 -6.47 15.82
N SER A 18 5.18 -6.63 14.49
CA SER A 18 4.32 -7.57 13.76
C SER A 18 5.00 -8.90 13.42
N GLY A 19 6.32 -8.93 13.49
CA GLY A 19 7.13 -10.02 12.97
C GLY A 19 7.18 -10.06 11.44
N GLY A 20 6.81 -8.95 10.76
CA GLY A 20 6.65 -8.88 9.32
C GLY A 20 5.22 -9.21 8.84
N LEU A 21 5.03 -9.24 7.55
CA LEU A 21 3.74 -9.53 6.90
C LEU A 21 3.78 -10.93 6.25
N PRO A 22 2.76 -11.79 6.43
CA PRO A 22 2.62 -13.01 5.65
C PRO A 22 2.82 -12.76 4.15
N GLU A 23 3.60 -13.61 3.49
CA GLU A 23 3.89 -13.49 2.06
C GLU A 23 2.69 -13.82 1.18
N LYS A 24 2.73 -13.38 -0.08
CA LYS A 24 1.73 -13.68 -1.13
C LYS A 24 0.31 -13.29 -0.73
N ALA A 25 0.21 -12.22 0.03
CA ALA A 25 -1.04 -11.71 0.58
C ALA A 25 -1.24 -10.24 0.20
N ILE A 26 -2.47 -9.77 0.32
CA ILE A 26 -2.85 -8.40 -0.02
C ILE A 26 -3.16 -7.64 1.28
N TYR A 27 -2.53 -6.50 1.46
CA TYR A 27 -2.67 -5.62 2.61
C TYR A 27 -3.25 -4.29 2.22
N LEU A 28 -4.23 -3.81 2.99
CA LEU A 28 -4.80 -2.49 2.84
C LEU A 28 -4.21 -1.57 3.91
N ILE A 29 -3.62 -0.46 3.48
CA ILE A 29 -3.25 0.65 4.36
C ILE A 29 -4.28 1.75 4.20
N THR A 30 -5.05 2.00 5.24
CA THR A 30 -6.14 2.96 5.21
C THR A 30 -5.94 4.07 6.25
N GLY A 31 -6.46 5.25 5.95
CA GLY A 31 -6.37 6.40 6.86
C GLY A 31 -6.68 7.72 6.16
N GLY A 32 -6.89 8.77 6.95
CA GLY A 32 -7.13 10.12 6.44
C GLY A 32 -5.90 10.75 5.77
N PRO A 33 -6.07 11.95 5.20
CA PRO A 33 -4.96 12.74 4.66
C PRO A 33 -3.90 13.02 5.74
N GLY A 34 -2.61 13.08 5.35
CA GLY A 34 -1.50 13.40 6.25
C GLY A 34 -1.10 12.31 7.23
N THR A 35 -1.72 11.13 7.19
CA THR A 35 -1.33 9.98 8.02
C THR A 35 -0.08 9.24 7.52
N GLY A 36 0.36 9.45 6.28
CA GLY A 36 1.59 8.85 5.75
C GLY A 36 1.42 7.50 5.05
N LYS A 37 0.23 7.21 4.48
CA LYS A 37 -0.04 5.99 3.70
C LYS A 37 0.99 5.77 2.59
N THR A 38 1.15 6.78 1.72
CA THR A 38 2.14 6.78 0.62
C THR A 38 3.56 6.56 1.14
N ILE A 39 3.93 7.20 2.27
CA ILE A 39 5.26 7.01 2.86
C ILE A 39 5.46 5.57 3.30
N PHE A 40 4.48 4.97 4.00
CA PHE A 40 4.54 3.56 4.41
C PHE A 40 4.71 2.64 3.20
N ALA A 41 3.89 2.83 2.17
CA ALA A 41 3.91 2.01 0.96
C ALA A 41 5.24 2.16 0.19
N CYS A 42 5.75 3.39 0.06
CA CYS A 42 7.04 3.65 -0.56
C CYS A 42 8.22 3.07 0.25
N MET A 43 8.17 3.13 1.59
CA MET A 43 9.17 2.45 2.46
C MET A 43 9.19 0.95 2.18
N TYR A 44 8.03 0.33 2.12
CA TYR A 44 7.90 -1.09 1.87
C TYR A 44 8.54 -1.51 0.54
N ALA A 45 8.27 -0.78 -0.54
CA ALA A 45 8.86 -1.05 -1.85
C ALA A 45 10.36 -0.75 -1.87
N TYR A 46 10.77 0.41 -1.36
CA TYR A 46 12.16 0.86 -1.36
C TYR A 46 13.07 -0.06 -0.57
N PHE A 47 12.69 -0.39 0.66
CA PHE A 47 13.52 -1.26 1.49
C PHE A 47 13.48 -2.72 1.03
N GLY A 48 12.41 -3.16 0.38
CA GLY A 48 12.36 -4.42 -0.32
C GLY A 48 13.45 -4.54 -1.37
N ALA A 49 13.54 -3.54 -2.22
CA ALA A 49 14.55 -3.47 -3.26
C ALA A 49 15.97 -3.29 -2.70
N LEU A 50 16.14 -2.34 -1.76
CA LEU A 50 17.46 -1.96 -1.25
C LEU A 50 18.08 -3.01 -0.31
N LYS A 51 17.30 -3.54 0.64
CA LYS A 51 17.83 -4.38 1.73
C LYS A 51 17.70 -5.87 1.44
N PHE A 52 16.67 -6.26 0.71
CA PHE A 52 16.34 -7.67 0.50
C PHE A 52 16.59 -8.12 -0.95
N ASN A 53 17.02 -7.17 -1.81
CA ASN A 53 17.24 -7.41 -3.25
C ASN A 53 16.00 -7.98 -3.96
N GLU A 54 14.81 -7.61 -3.49
CA GLU A 54 13.54 -8.06 -4.05
C GLU A 54 13.06 -7.09 -5.13
N LYS A 55 12.51 -7.63 -6.21
CA LYS A 55 11.92 -6.80 -7.25
C LYS A 55 10.63 -6.18 -6.77
N SER A 56 10.56 -4.85 -6.78
CA SER A 56 9.44 -4.06 -6.26
C SER A 56 8.81 -3.23 -7.37
N MET A 57 7.48 -3.17 -7.42
CA MET A 57 6.71 -2.33 -8.34
C MET A 57 5.78 -1.40 -7.58
N ILE A 58 5.82 -0.12 -7.90
CA ILE A 58 4.85 0.88 -7.43
C ILE A 58 3.98 1.28 -8.61
N ILE A 59 2.67 1.10 -8.48
CA ILE A 59 1.67 1.58 -9.42
C ILE A 59 1.00 2.78 -8.75
N THR A 60 1.25 3.97 -9.29
CA THR A 60 0.65 5.20 -8.78
C THR A 60 -0.47 5.68 -9.68
N THR A 61 -1.59 6.08 -9.07
CA THR A 61 -2.80 6.54 -9.77
C THR A 61 -3.14 7.99 -9.46
N LEU A 62 -2.48 8.60 -8.48
CA LEU A 62 -2.73 9.97 -8.02
C LEU A 62 -1.50 10.86 -8.19
N ASP A 63 -0.39 10.48 -7.59
CA ASP A 63 0.86 11.23 -7.69
C ASP A 63 1.67 10.82 -8.93
N SER A 64 2.27 11.78 -9.62
CA SER A 64 3.16 11.45 -10.74
C SER A 64 4.46 10.80 -10.24
N ARG A 65 5.12 10.04 -11.13
CA ARG A 65 6.43 9.45 -10.84
C ARG A 65 7.42 10.51 -10.34
N GLU A 66 7.45 11.68 -10.97
CA GLU A 66 8.34 12.78 -10.60
C GLU A 66 8.06 13.31 -9.19
N HIS A 67 6.78 13.40 -8.78
CA HIS A 67 6.40 13.79 -7.43
C HIS A 67 6.85 12.76 -6.39
N ILE A 68 6.61 11.46 -6.64
CA ILE A 68 7.07 10.40 -5.75
C ILE A 68 8.58 10.45 -5.57
N LEU A 69 9.35 10.52 -6.67
CA LEU A 69 10.81 10.60 -6.61
C LEU A 69 11.29 11.80 -5.79
N ARG A 70 10.70 12.98 -6.03
CA ARG A 70 11.06 14.21 -5.31
C ARG A 70 10.77 14.10 -3.82
N TYR A 71 9.58 13.57 -3.45
CA TYR A 71 9.22 13.43 -2.03
C TYR A 71 10.07 12.39 -1.32
N MET A 72 10.35 11.28 -1.96
CA MET A 72 11.16 10.22 -1.34
C MET A 72 12.63 10.64 -1.18
N LYS A 73 13.15 11.51 -2.04
CA LYS A 73 14.48 12.12 -1.85
C LYS A 73 14.60 12.94 -0.55
N THR A 74 13.50 13.50 -0.02
CA THR A 74 13.53 14.22 1.27
C THR A 74 13.83 13.31 2.46
N PHE A 75 13.57 12.01 2.31
CA PHE A 75 13.92 10.96 3.29
C PHE A 75 15.30 10.32 3.02
N GLY A 76 16.02 10.81 2.01
CA GLY A 76 17.29 10.22 1.57
C GLY A 76 17.12 8.94 0.74
N TRP A 77 15.91 8.65 0.26
CA TRP A 77 15.63 7.47 -0.55
C TRP A 77 15.75 7.79 -2.03
N ASP A 78 16.81 7.27 -2.64
CA ASP A 78 17.08 7.46 -4.06
C ASP A 78 16.58 6.24 -4.85
N PHE A 79 15.35 6.32 -5.32
CA PHE A 79 14.69 5.25 -6.06
C PHE A 79 15.34 5.01 -7.43
N GLU A 80 15.94 6.03 -8.02
CA GLU A 80 16.55 5.95 -9.34
C GLU A 80 17.87 5.17 -9.36
N LYS A 81 18.43 4.87 -8.17
CA LYS A 81 19.61 4.02 -8.03
C LYS A 81 19.30 2.53 -7.89
N LEU A 82 18.02 2.16 -7.91
CA LEU A 82 17.58 0.78 -7.72
C LEU A 82 16.99 0.22 -9.01
N ASP A 83 17.75 -0.62 -9.71
CA ASP A 83 17.31 -1.25 -10.96
C ASP A 83 16.15 -2.23 -10.76
N ASN A 84 15.99 -2.74 -9.53
CA ASN A 84 14.94 -3.65 -9.11
C ASN A 84 13.70 -2.95 -8.52
N LEU A 85 13.58 -1.61 -8.68
CA LEU A 85 12.40 -0.85 -8.28
C LEU A 85 11.78 -0.14 -9.48
N ILE A 86 10.55 -0.50 -9.82
CA ILE A 86 9.80 0.01 -10.97
C ILE A 86 8.69 0.92 -10.49
N ILE A 87 8.48 2.07 -11.14
CA ILE A 87 7.32 2.95 -10.91
C ILE A 87 6.50 3.05 -12.21
N LYS A 88 5.27 2.54 -12.17
CA LYS A 88 4.26 2.68 -13.23
C LYS A 88 3.36 3.86 -12.88
N ASP A 89 3.44 4.91 -13.68
CA ASP A 89 2.69 6.16 -13.47
C ASP A 89 1.40 6.17 -14.30
N LEU A 90 0.27 5.99 -13.63
CA LEU A 90 -1.08 6.07 -14.19
C LEU A 90 -1.79 7.39 -13.86
N SER A 91 -1.13 8.34 -13.18
CA SER A 91 -1.73 9.60 -12.73
C SER A 91 -2.13 10.54 -13.88
N LYS A 92 -1.53 10.35 -15.05
CA LYS A 92 -1.77 11.18 -16.26
C LYS A 92 -2.95 10.68 -17.11
N ILE A 93 -3.59 9.57 -16.72
CA ILE A 93 -4.74 9.05 -17.43
C ILE A 93 -5.95 9.95 -17.13
N PRO A 94 -6.58 10.57 -18.17
CA PRO A 94 -7.72 11.45 -17.94
C PRO A 94 -8.88 10.69 -17.29
N ALA A 95 -9.42 11.22 -16.20
CA ALA A 95 -10.69 10.81 -15.65
C ALA A 95 -11.81 11.42 -16.51
N ALA A 96 -12.03 10.91 -17.73
CA ALA A 96 -13.13 11.35 -18.58
C ALA A 96 -14.47 10.92 -17.98
N GLU A 97 -15.43 11.81 -17.90
CA GLU A 97 -16.68 11.68 -17.14
C GLU A 97 -17.49 10.40 -17.44
N ASP A 98 -17.48 9.88 -18.68
CA ASP A 98 -18.29 8.72 -19.06
C ASP A 98 -17.55 7.36 -19.10
N PHE A 99 -16.23 7.36 -19.22
CA PHE A 99 -15.43 6.14 -19.37
C PHE A 99 -14.21 6.07 -18.47
N GLY A 100 -13.98 7.08 -17.64
CA GLY A 100 -12.75 7.23 -16.85
C GLY A 100 -12.48 6.06 -15.92
N SER A 101 -13.48 5.52 -15.23
CA SER A 101 -13.33 4.37 -14.35
C SER A 101 -12.85 3.13 -15.11
N SER A 102 -13.42 2.87 -16.31
CA SER A 102 -13.04 1.70 -17.12
C SER A 102 -11.65 1.83 -17.71
N ILE A 103 -11.27 3.02 -18.18
CA ILE A 103 -9.94 3.23 -18.76
C ILE A 103 -8.86 3.08 -17.70
N LEU A 104 -8.99 3.77 -16.57
CA LEU A 104 -8.03 3.69 -15.48
C LEU A 104 -7.95 2.28 -14.90
N PHE A 105 -9.10 1.60 -14.73
CA PHE A 105 -9.15 0.23 -14.26
C PHE A 105 -8.44 -0.72 -15.22
N ASN A 106 -8.68 -0.61 -16.53
CA ASN A 106 -8.01 -1.46 -17.52
C ASN A 106 -6.51 -1.23 -17.53
N ARG A 107 -6.04 0.02 -17.45
CA ARG A 107 -4.62 0.33 -17.36
C ARG A 107 -3.99 -0.19 -16.07
N LEU A 108 -4.71 -0.16 -14.96
CA LEU A 108 -4.27 -0.77 -13.72
C LEU A 108 -4.12 -2.28 -13.88
N MET A 109 -5.11 -2.96 -14.49
CA MET A 109 -5.05 -4.40 -14.76
C MET A 109 -3.88 -4.74 -15.68
N GLU A 110 -3.64 -3.97 -16.75
CA GLU A 110 -2.48 -4.13 -17.63
C GLU A 110 -1.16 -4.03 -16.85
N ALA A 111 -1.01 -3.01 -16.00
CA ALA A 111 0.19 -2.84 -15.17
C ALA A 111 0.44 -4.02 -14.21
N VAL A 112 -0.62 -4.63 -13.67
CA VAL A 112 -0.50 -5.83 -12.83
C VAL A 112 -0.15 -7.07 -13.66
N VAL A 113 -0.70 -7.21 -14.88
CA VAL A 113 -0.33 -8.30 -15.80
C VAL A 113 1.14 -8.20 -16.21
N GLU A 114 1.64 -7.00 -16.51
CA GLU A 114 3.06 -6.79 -16.79
C GLU A 114 3.96 -7.25 -15.63
N ALA A 115 3.49 -7.09 -14.37
CA ALA A 115 4.23 -7.58 -13.20
C ALA A 115 4.27 -9.12 -13.12
N GLU A 116 3.25 -9.81 -13.67
CA GLU A 116 3.19 -11.28 -13.71
C GLU A 116 4.12 -11.87 -14.80
N ASP A 117 4.20 -11.17 -15.95
CA ASP A 117 4.89 -11.66 -17.16
C ASP A 117 6.40 -11.39 -17.17
N GLU A 118 6.93 -10.59 -16.24
CA GLU A 118 8.35 -10.30 -16.22
C GLU A 118 9.20 -11.54 -15.85
N VAL A 119 10.31 -11.74 -16.58
CA VAL A 119 11.24 -12.88 -16.44
C VAL A 119 11.76 -13.02 -15.01
N GLU A 120 11.88 -11.92 -14.29
CA GLU A 120 12.14 -11.90 -12.85
C GLU A 120 10.88 -11.49 -12.11
N LYS A 121 10.36 -12.39 -11.33
CA LYS A 121 9.11 -12.26 -10.62
C LYS A 121 9.10 -11.05 -9.67
N VAL A 122 8.12 -10.16 -9.82
CA VAL A 122 7.91 -9.07 -8.86
C VAL A 122 7.48 -9.66 -7.52
N SER A 123 8.24 -9.36 -6.45
CA SER A 123 7.97 -9.86 -5.10
C SER A 123 7.07 -8.91 -4.31
N ARG A 124 7.14 -7.61 -4.61
CA ARG A 124 6.38 -6.56 -3.91
C ARG A 124 5.63 -5.67 -4.89
N ILE A 125 4.34 -5.52 -4.67
CA ILE A 125 3.50 -4.58 -5.41
C ILE A 125 2.96 -3.54 -4.43
N VAL A 126 2.99 -2.28 -4.84
CA VAL A 126 2.30 -1.16 -4.19
C VAL A 126 1.31 -0.57 -5.17
N LEU A 127 0.05 -0.41 -4.76
CA LEU A 127 -0.96 0.37 -5.46
C LEU A 127 -1.32 1.60 -4.63
N ASP A 128 -0.92 2.77 -5.08
CA ASP A 128 -1.17 4.06 -4.41
C ASP A 128 -1.88 5.04 -5.38
N SER A 129 -3.21 5.17 -5.29
CA SER A 129 -4.14 4.58 -4.34
C SER A 129 -5.31 3.90 -5.06
N ALA A 130 -5.97 2.96 -4.38
CA ALA A 130 -7.22 2.39 -4.89
C ALA A 130 -8.37 3.41 -4.90
N THR A 131 -8.34 4.39 -3.98
CA THR A 131 -9.38 5.43 -3.85
C THR A 131 -9.63 6.18 -5.16
N SER A 132 -8.56 6.57 -5.88
CA SER A 132 -8.68 7.32 -7.14
C SER A 132 -9.39 6.52 -8.24
N VAL A 133 -9.29 5.19 -8.19
CA VAL A 133 -10.00 4.30 -9.12
C VAL A 133 -11.46 4.12 -8.69
N ILE A 134 -11.67 3.84 -7.39
CA ILE A 134 -12.99 3.53 -6.83
C ILE A 134 -13.92 4.75 -6.86
N SER A 135 -13.38 5.94 -6.61
CA SER A 135 -14.17 7.20 -6.62
C SER A 135 -14.76 7.56 -7.99
N LEU A 136 -14.28 6.96 -9.06
CA LEU A 136 -14.82 7.16 -10.41
C LEU A 136 -16.06 6.31 -10.71
N TYR A 137 -16.40 5.35 -9.84
CA TYR A 137 -17.58 4.51 -10.05
C TYR A 137 -18.83 5.16 -9.48
N THR A 138 -19.86 5.26 -10.32
CA THR A 138 -21.23 5.65 -9.92
C THR A 138 -22.05 4.45 -9.45
N ASP A 139 -21.70 3.24 -9.91
CA ASP A 139 -22.36 1.98 -9.53
C ASP A 139 -21.49 1.18 -8.53
N PRO A 140 -21.92 1.04 -7.26
CA PRO A 140 -21.19 0.28 -6.25
C PRO A 140 -21.06 -1.22 -6.57
N ILE A 141 -22.02 -1.79 -7.31
CA ILE A 141 -21.99 -3.22 -7.69
C ILE A 141 -20.86 -3.45 -8.71
N ARG A 142 -20.74 -2.54 -9.66
CA ARG A 142 -19.65 -2.58 -10.64
C ARG A 142 -18.30 -2.36 -9.96
N ALA A 143 -18.18 -1.36 -9.09
CA ALA A 143 -16.96 -1.11 -8.32
C ALA A 143 -16.51 -2.37 -7.56
N ARG A 144 -17.47 -3.03 -6.87
CA ARG A 144 -17.18 -4.28 -6.14
C ARG A 144 -16.69 -5.40 -7.05
N ARG A 145 -17.36 -5.61 -8.20
CA ARG A 145 -16.95 -6.64 -9.16
C ARG A 145 -15.54 -6.41 -9.66
N ASP A 146 -15.21 -5.19 -10.04
CA ASP A 146 -13.93 -4.83 -10.59
C ASP A 146 -12.82 -4.92 -9.51
N LEU A 147 -13.10 -4.56 -8.26
CA LEU A 147 -12.20 -4.80 -7.12
C LEU A 147 -11.93 -6.30 -6.87
N ILE A 148 -12.94 -7.15 -7.01
CA ILE A 148 -12.75 -8.61 -6.91
C ILE A 148 -11.84 -9.09 -8.03
N GLN A 149 -12.02 -8.60 -9.27
CA GLN A 149 -11.15 -8.94 -10.39
C GLN A 149 -9.71 -8.51 -10.14
N LEU A 150 -9.50 -7.27 -9.68
CA LEU A 150 -8.18 -6.74 -9.34
C LEU A 150 -7.49 -7.58 -8.25
N THR A 151 -8.20 -7.87 -7.16
CA THR A 151 -7.62 -8.66 -6.06
C THR A 151 -7.30 -10.09 -6.49
N ASN A 152 -8.11 -10.70 -7.35
CA ASN A 152 -7.83 -12.02 -7.92
C ASN A 152 -6.59 -12.00 -8.82
N LEU A 153 -6.43 -10.96 -9.64
CA LEU A 153 -5.24 -10.79 -10.48
C LEU A 153 -3.98 -10.58 -9.62
N LEU A 154 -4.04 -9.70 -8.61
CA LEU A 154 -2.94 -9.48 -7.68
C LEU A 154 -2.52 -10.78 -6.96
N ARG A 155 -3.47 -11.65 -6.59
CA ARG A 155 -3.15 -12.96 -5.99
C ARG A 155 -2.39 -13.88 -6.94
N ARG A 156 -2.69 -13.84 -8.24
CA ARG A 156 -2.01 -14.65 -9.26
C ARG A 156 -0.54 -14.28 -9.41
N THR A 157 -0.16 -13.02 -9.21
CA THR A 157 1.25 -12.60 -9.26
C THR A 157 2.11 -13.28 -8.19
N ASN A 158 1.51 -13.81 -7.12
CA ASN A 158 2.19 -14.27 -5.90
C ASN A 158 3.08 -13.20 -5.23
N ALA A 159 2.95 -11.94 -5.59
CA ALA A 159 3.59 -10.83 -4.89
C ALA A 159 2.88 -10.54 -3.57
N THR A 160 3.62 -10.05 -2.59
CA THR A 160 3.02 -9.44 -1.40
C THR A 160 2.67 -8.00 -1.73
N THR A 161 1.37 -7.69 -1.69
CA THR A 161 0.83 -6.44 -2.21
C THR A 161 0.37 -5.51 -1.09
N ILE A 162 0.73 -4.24 -1.18
CA ILE A 162 0.16 -3.16 -0.37
C ILE A 162 -0.70 -2.28 -1.25
N ILE A 163 -1.96 -2.08 -0.84
CA ILE A 163 -2.90 -1.14 -1.45
C ILE A 163 -3.14 -0.01 -0.46
N THR A 164 -3.00 1.24 -0.88
CA THR A 164 -3.40 2.39 -0.04
C THR A 164 -4.82 2.81 -0.37
N ASN A 165 -5.56 3.23 0.64
CA ASN A 165 -6.92 3.73 0.49
C ASN A 165 -7.21 4.88 1.45
N GLU A 166 -8.01 5.87 1.02
CA GLU A 166 -8.49 6.94 1.88
C GLU A 166 -9.86 6.59 2.48
N VAL A 167 -10.04 6.89 3.75
CA VAL A 167 -11.35 6.75 4.38
C VAL A 167 -12.20 7.95 3.99
N ILE A 168 -13.02 7.82 2.94
CA ILE A 168 -13.90 8.91 2.47
C ILE A 168 -15.33 8.73 2.98
N SER A 169 -15.80 7.50 3.22
CA SER A 169 -17.16 7.22 3.74
C SER A 169 -17.34 5.75 4.16
N THR A 170 -18.53 5.43 4.71
CA THR A 170 -18.93 4.07 5.11
C THR A 170 -19.03 3.06 3.96
N VAL A 171 -19.04 3.50 2.71
CA VAL A 171 -19.05 2.62 1.52
C VAL A 171 -17.73 1.86 1.34
N HIS A 172 -16.64 2.36 1.91
CA HIS A 172 -15.28 1.85 1.74
C HIS A 172 -14.92 0.65 2.63
N GLN A 173 -15.88 0.03 3.29
CA GLN A 173 -15.62 -1.22 4.04
C GLN A 173 -15.52 -2.46 3.15
N MET A 174 -15.89 -2.35 1.86
CA MET A 174 -15.89 -3.52 0.97
C MET A 174 -14.47 -4.03 0.67
N GLU A 175 -13.49 -3.13 0.53
CA GLU A 175 -12.10 -3.50 0.27
C GLU A 175 -11.49 -4.28 1.42
N GLU A 176 -11.85 -3.95 2.66
CA GLU A 176 -11.32 -4.61 3.85
C GLU A 176 -11.69 -6.11 3.91
N TYR A 177 -12.82 -6.49 3.30
CA TYR A 177 -13.22 -7.90 3.22
C TYR A 177 -12.43 -8.69 2.18
N LEU A 178 -11.94 -8.04 1.14
CA LEU A 178 -11.24 -8.67 0.01
C LEU A 178 -9.76 -8.91 0.28
N VAL A 179 -9.16 -8.19 1.24
CA VAL A 179 -7.74 -8.25 1.56
C VAL A 179 -7.44 -9.19 2.75
N ASP A 180 -6.17 -9.56 2.92
CA ASP A 180 -5.73 -10.47 3.96
C ASP A 180 -5.33 -9.77 5.25
N GLY A 181 -4.95 -8.49 5.15
CA GLY A 181 -4.67 -7.65 6.31
C GLY A 181 -5.08 -6.21 6.12
N VAL A 182 -5.33 -5.52 7.23
CA VAL A 182 -5.71 -4.09 7.26
C VAL A 182 -4.87 -3.39 8.32
N ILE A 183 -4.13 -2.38 7.88
CA ILE A 183 -3.35 -1.48 8.74
C ILE A 183 -4.01 -0.11 8.68
N ARG A 184 -4.48 0.37 9.83
CA ARG A 184 -5.13 1.68 9.96
C ARG A 184 -4.13 2.71 10.47
N LEU A 185 -4.03 3.82 9.76
CA LEU A 185 -3.28 5.00 10.17
C LEU A 185 -4.28 6.10 10.53
N SER A 186 -4.17 6.68 11.71
CA SER A 186 -5.10 7.69 12.19
C SER A 186 -4.38 8.87 12.84
N LEU A 187 -5.06 10.01 12.89
CA LEU A 187 -4.69 11.19 13.64
C LEU A 187 -5.66 11.31 14.82
N ILE A 188 -5.14 11.26 16.02
CA ILE A 188 -5.94 11.39 17.25
C ILE A 188 -5.58 12.72 17.90
N PRO A 189 -6.58 13.60 18.19
CA PRO A 189 -6.31 14.84 18.90
C PRO A 189 -5.85 14.53 20.32
N LYS A 190 -4.81 15.22 20.79
CA LYS A 190 -4.32 15.17 22.16
C LYS A 190 -3.87 16.57 22.59
N ALA A 191 -4.64 17.19 23.46
CA ALA A 191 -4.50 18.60 23.81
C ALA A 191 -4.43 19.50 22.55
N ASP A 192 -3.31 20.20 22.32
CA ASP A 192 -3.12 21.11 21.19
C ASP A 192 -2.45 20.47 19.97
N GLU A 193 -2.22 19.14 20.00
CA GLU A 193 -1.50 18.40 18.95
C GLU A 193 -2.32 17.24 18.42
N PHE A 194 -1.92 16.74 17.23
CA PHE A 194 -2.40 15.45 16.69
C PHE A 194 -1.29 14.42 16.84
N ILE A 195 -1.65 13.26 17.39
CA ILE A 195 -0.77 12.10 17.46
C ILE A 195 -1.14 11.13 16.35
N ARG A 196 -0.14 10.67 15.59
CA ARG A 196 -0.31 9.61 14.62
C ARG A 196 -0.34 8.26 15.31
N MET A 197 -1.36 7.46 15.00
CA MET A 197 -1.55 6.12 15.56
C MET A 197 -1.66 5.09 14.45
N LEU A 198 -0.97 3.96 14.61
CA LEU A 198 -1.06 2.79 13.75
C LEU A 198 -1.76 1.66 14.49
N GLN A 199 -2.67 0.96 13.84
CA GLN A 199 -3.33 -0.23 14.32
C GLN A 199 -3.37 -1.31 13.24
N ILE A 200 -2.99 -2.53 13.59
CA ILE A 200 -3.27 -3.70 12.74
C ILE A 200 -4.67 -4.18 13.12
N SER A 201 -5.65 -3.91 12.25
CA SER A 201 -7.06 -4.28 12.49
C SER A 201 -7.37 -5.68 12.03
N LYS A 202 -6.59 -6.20 11.07
CA LYS A 202 -6.74 -7.54 10.49
C LYS A 202 -5.37 -8.03 10.01
N LEU A 203 -5.05 -9.29 10.30
CA LEU A 203 -3.88 -9.95 9.76
C LEU A 203 -4.13 -11.46 9.73
N ARG A 204 -4.62 -11.98 8.60
CA ARG A 204 -4.92 -13.39 8.43
C ARG A 204 -3.65 -14.23 8.55
N GLY A 205 -3.76 -15.38 9.21
CA GLY A 205 -2.64 -16.29 9.38
C GLY A 205 -1.57 -15.84 10.38
N SER A 206 -1.82 -14.77 11.16
CA SER A 206 -0.89 -14.27 12.17
C SER A 206 -1.60 -13.83 13.43
N ASN A 207 -1.02 -14.17 14.58
CA ASN A 207 -1.39 -13.52 15.83
C ASN A 207 -0.73 -12.13 15.87
N HIS A 208 -1.51 -11.08 16.06
CA HIS A 208 -1.02 -9.71 16.09
C HIS A 208 -1.70 -8.92 17.22
N PRO A 209 -1.00 -7.98 17.83
CA PRO A 209 -1.59 -7.11 18.83
C PRO A 209 -2.64 -6.18 18.23
N MET A 210 -3.81 -6.08 18.86
CA MET A 210 -4.91 -5.19 18.42
C MET A 210 -4.77 -3.74 18.92
N ARG A 211 -3.71 -3.45 19.68
CA ARG A 211 -3.48 -2.12 20.26
C ARG A 211 -3.10 -1.08 19.21
N GLN A 212 -3.43 0.17 19.49
CA GLN A 212 -2.92 1.30 18.73
C GLN A 212 -1.49 1.65 19.19
N ILE A 213 -0.63 1.96 18.24
CA ILE A 213 0.77 2.32 18.49
C ILE A 213 1.03 3.72 17.94
N PRO A 214 1.54 4.64 18.77
CA PRO A 214 1.98 5.93 18.28
C PRO A 214 3.14 5.77 17.29
N TYR A 215 3.16 6.62 16.26
CA TYR A 215 4.29 6.70 15.34
C TYR A 215 4.57 8.14 14.94
N LYS A 216 5.79 8.36 14.46
CA LYS A 216 6.23 9.64 13.89
C LYS A 216 6.67 9.44 12.45
N ILE A 217 6.55 10.51 11.67
CA ILE A 217 7.19 10.61 10.36
C ILE A 217 8.43 11.48 10.58
N THR A 218 9.59 10.87 10.45
CA THR A 218 10.90 11.51 10.65
C THR A 218 11.62 11.65 9.31
N GLY A 219 12.82 12.21 9.29
CA GLY A 219 13.68 12.21 8.10
C GLY A 219 14.09 10.81 7.61
N LYS A 220 13.76 9.75 8.37
CA LYS A 220 14.01 8.35 8.00
C LYS A 220 12.72 7.59 7.62
N GLY A 221 11.58 8.30 7.54
CA GLY A 221 10.28 7.73 7.27
C GLY A 221 9.45 7.48 8.53
N ILE A 222 8.65 6.41 8.53
CA ILE A 222 7.76 6.04 9.63
C ILE A 222 8.53 5.27 10.69
N GLU A 223 8.43 5.73 11.93
CA GLU A 223 9.01 5.08 13.10
C GLU A 223 7.93 4.91 14.19
N LEU A 224 7.64 3.66 14.57
CA LEU A 224 6.71 3.36 15.65
C LEU A 224 7.37 3.58 17.00
N SER A 225 6.59 4.09 17.96
CA SER A 225 7.06 4.25 19.33
C SER A 225 7.17 2.87 20.01
N ARG A 226 8.32 2.61 20.64
CA ARG A 226 8.55 1.40 21.45
C ARG A 226 7.81 1.43 22.79
N GLN A 227 7.42 2.61 23.24
CA GLN A 227 6.66 2.81 24.48
C GLN A 227 5.16 2.86 24.17
N THR A 228 4.39 2.09 24.92
CA THR A 228 2.92 2.23 24.98
C THR A 228 2.58 3.51 25.73
N LEU A 229 1.64 4.30 25.21
CA LEU A 229 1.10 5.46 25.95
C LEU A 229 0.38 5.00 27.23
#